data_eb394b6cae384d2132a185bb768fe0e4
#
_entry.id   eb394b6cae384d2132a185bb768fe0e4
#
_cell.length_a   1.000
_cell.length_b   1.000
_cell.length_c   1.000
_cell.angle_alpha   90.00
_cell.angle_beta   90.00
_cell.angle_gamma   90.00
#
_symmetry.space_group_name_H-M   'P 1'
#
loop_
_entity.id
_entity.type
_entity.pdbx_description
1 polymer ?
#
loop_
_entity_poly.entity_id
_entity_poly.type
_entity_poly.pdbx_seq_one_letter_code
_entity_poly.pdbx_strand_id
1 'polypeptide(L)'
;MPDISLLVELSEFYQVSIPEIIDGERKSEKMNQETKDTAIKMAEYSKNEVNMAKKQITGILFIVFGALIIISALSIFPNESSWGSICGIVGGIILTLGVYLRVKSVLLKKSSQILSVIGCVIVLFGIFTISDYIAVTEFHQVPRFSYAKSYGEDVVEHKTLFYTVIQKNPGTENESLEIAK
;
A
#
# COMPACT_ATOMS: atom_id res chain seq x y z
N MET A 1 -6.62 -17.86 -27.55
CA MET A 1 -7.97 -18.42 -27.40
C MET A 1 -8.90 -17.27 -27.12
N PRO A 2 -10.07 -17.17 -27.75
CA PRO A 2 -11.05 -16.14 -27.39
C PRO A 2 -11.44 -16.31 -25.92
N ASP A 3 -11.68 -15.18 -25.25
CA ASP A 3 -12.09 -15.16 -23.85
C ASP A 3 -13.47 -15.82 -23.72
N ILE A 4 -13.64 -16.67 -22.71
CA ILE A 4 -14.91 -17.40 -22.46
C ILE A 4 -16.08 -16.42 -22.28
N SER A 5 -15.83 -15.23 -21.69
CA SER A 5 -16.84 -14.18 -21.58
C SER A 5 -17.32 -13.67 -22.93
N LEU A 6 -16.42 -13.52 -23.90
CA LEU A 6 -16.77 -13.14 -25.27
C LEU A 6 -17.59 -14.21 -25.99
N LEU A 7 -17.28 -15.49 -25.74
CA LEU A 7 -18.03 -16.61 -26.32
C LEU A 7 -19.46 -16.67 -25.76
N VAL A 8 -19.65 -16.33 -24.48
CA VAL A 8 -20.99 -16.23 -23.86
C VAL A 8 -21.79 -15.08 -24.49
N GLU A 9 -21.20 -13.87 -24.62
CA GLU A 9 -21.83 -12.72 -25.27
C GLU A 9 -22.22 -13.00 -26.72
N LEU A 10 -21.32 -13.66 -27.48
CA LEU A 10 -21.60 -14.09 -28.85
C LEU A 10 -22.73 -15.13 -28.92
N SER A 11 -22.75 -16.09 -27.98
CA SER A 11 -23.80 -17.11 -27.93
C SER A 11 -25.19 -16.50 -27.67
N GLU A 12 -25.27 -15.48 -26.82
CA GLU A 12 -26.50 -14.76 -26.54
C GLU A 12 -26.93 -13.89 -27.73
N PHE A 13 -26.00 -13.19 -28.35
CA PHE A 13 -26.28 -12.31 -29.48
C PHE A 13 -26.75 -13.07 -30.72
N TYR A 14 -26.12 -14.20 -31.04
CA TYR A 14 -26.46 -15.02 -32.21
C TYR A 14 -27.47 -16.13 -31.91
N GLN A 15 -27.89 -16.27 -30.65
CA GLN A 15 -28.79 -17.35 -30.20
C GLN A 15 -28.31 -18.76 -30.60
N VAL A 16 -26.99 -18.97 -30.49
CA VAL A 16 -26.35 -20.27 -30.78
C VAL A 16 -25.60 -20.75 -29.54
N SER A 17 -25.43 -22.03 -29.37
CA SER A 17 -24.68 -22.58 -28.24
C SER A 17 -23.17 -22.36 -28.39
N ILE A 18 -22.45 -22.25 -27.24
CA ILE A 18 -20.98 -22.11 -27.27
C ILE A 18 -20.29 -23.25 -28.03
N PRO A 19 -20.68 -24.52 -27.87
CA PRO A 19 -20.14 -25.61 -28.70
C PRO A 19 -20.37 -25.39 -30.20
N GLU A 20 -21.52 -24.86 -30.62
CA GLU A 20 -21.79 -24.55 -32.03
C GLU A 20 -20.89 -23.42 -32.56
N ILE A 21 -20.54 -22.43 -31.69
CA ILE A 21 -19.57 -21.41 -32.08
C ILE A 21 -18.16 -21.99 -32.25
N ILE A 22 -17.77 -22.91 -31.38
CA ILE A 22 -16.43 -23.53 -31.40
C ILE A 22 -16.31 -24.54 -32.54
N ASP A 23 -17.33 -25.36 -32.71
CA ASP A 23 -17.35 -26.45 -33.75
C ASP A 23 -17.65 -25.91 -35.16
N GLY A 24 -18.25 -24.68 -35.24
CA GLY A 24 -18.67 -24.10 -36.53
C GLY A 24 -19.88 -24.80 -37.16
N GLU A 25 -20.53 -25.71 -36.46
CA GLU A 25 -21.69 -26.45 -36.91
C GLU A 25 -22.92 -26.18 -36.04
N ARG A 26 -24.06 -25.90 -36.66
CA ARG A 26 -25.31 -25.66 -35.93
C ARG A 26 -25.92 -26.99 -35.49
N LYS A 27 -25.80 -27.31 -34.21
CA LYS A 27 -26.35 -28.52 -33.57
C LYS A 27 -27.62 -28.20 -32.84
N SER A 28 -28.76 -28.21 -33.54
CA SER A 28 -30.14 -28.11 -33.00
C SER A 28 -30.53 -26.98 -32.03
N GLU A 29 -31.77 -26.50 -32.15
CA GLU A 29 -32.33 -25.28 -31.54
C GLU A 29 -32.55 -25.26 -30.00
N LYS A 30 -32.07 -26.28 -29.28
CA LYS A 30 -32.22 -26.32 -27.81
C LYS A 30 -30.89 -26.53 -27.16
N MET A 31 -30.20 -25.41 -26.84
CA MET A 31 -29.13 -25.43 -25.84
C MET A 31 -29.72 -25.92 -24.52
N ASN A 32 -29.26 -27.06 -24.01
CA ASN A 32 -29.71 -27.60 -22.76
C ASN A 32 -29.42 -26.53 -21.66
N GLN A 33 -30.42 -26.11 -20.91
CA GLN A 33 -30.35 -25.01 -19.94
C GLN A 33 -29.22 -25.22 -18.92
N GLU A 34 -28.92 -26.48 -18.57
CA GLU A 34 -27.78 -26.88 -17.76
C GLU A 34 -26.41 -26.50 -18.34
N THR A 35 -26.25 -26.63 -19.66
CA THR A 35 -25.00 -26.28 -20.35
C THR A 35 -24.80 -24.77 -20.39
N LYS A 36 -25.86 -24.01 -20.58
CA LYS A 36 -25.85 -22.53 -20.51
C LYS A 36 -25.50 -22.03 -19.11
N ASP A 37 -26.12 -22.57 -18.07
CA ASP A 37 -25.84 -22.21 -16.69
C ASP A 37 -24.42 -22.56 -16.27
N THR A 38 -23.91 -23.67 -16.77
CA THR A 38 -22.51 -24.08 -16.54
C THR A 38 -21.53 -23.14 -17.23
N ALA A 39 -21.78 -22.74 -18.46
CA ALA A 39 -20.95 -21.80 -19.21
C ALA A 39 -20.94 -20.40 -18.57
N ILE A 40 -22.11 -19.90 -18.12
CA ILE A 40 -22.23 -18.64 -17.39
C ILE A 40 -21.43 -18.69 -16.09
N LYS A 41 -21.57 -19.76 -15.31
CA LYS A 41 -20.79 -19.94 -14.07
C LYS A 41 -19.28 -19.97 -14.35
N MET A 42 -18.82 -20.64 -15.40
CA MET A 42 -17.41 -20.66 -15.80
C MET A 42 -16.91 -19.27 -16.20
N ALA A 43 -17.70 -18.50 -16.95
CA ALA A 43 -17.36 -17.13 -17.33
C ALA A 43 -17.29 -16.20 -16.10
N GLU A 44 -18.21 -16.32 -15.15
CA GLU A 44 -18.15 -15.58 -13.88
C GLU A 44 -16.92 -15.96 -13.03
N TYR A 45 -16.58 -17.25 -12.99
CA TYR A 45 -15.38 -17.72 -12.30
C TYR A 45 -14.12 -17.11 -12.90
N SER A 46 -13.97 -17.16 -14.23
CA SER A 46 -12.83 -16.59 -14.94
C SER A 46 -12.73 -15.08 -14.72
N LYS A 47 -13.85 -14.36 -14.80
CA LYS A 47 -13.91 -12.91 -14.53
C LYS A 47 -13.50 -12.58 -13.08
N ASN A 48 -13.91 -13.39 -12.12
CA ASN A 48 -13.55 -13.21 -10.72
C ASN A 48 -12.06 -13.49 -10.48
N GLU A 49 -11.48 -14.53 -11.10
CA GLU A 49 -10.04 -14.82 -11.04
C GLU A 49 -9.21 -13.65 -11.59
N VAL A 50 -9.55 -13.16 -12.77
CA VAL A 50 -8.86 -12.02 -13.38
C VAL A 50 -8.97 -10.76 -12.50
N ASN A 51 -10.13 -10.49 -11.92
CA ASN A 51 -10.32 -9.36 -11.02
C ASN A 51 -9.52 -9.52 -9.71
N MET A 52 -9.42 -10.73 -9.19
CA MET A 52 -8.60 -11.02 -8.00
C MET A 52 -7.11 -10.85 -8.32
N ALA A 53 -6.65 -11.36 -9.46
CA ALA A 53 -5.26 -11.20 -9.91
C ALA A 53 -4.91 -9.71 -10.10
N LYS A 54 -5.78 -8.92 -10.74
CA LYS A 54 -5.60 -7.46 -10.89
C LYS A 54 -5.47 -6.77 -9.52
N LYS A 55 -6.34 -7.07 -8.56
CA LYS A 55 -6.26 -6.49 -7.20
C LYS A 55 -4.96 -6.86 -6.48
N GLN A 56 -4.48 -8.09 -6.66
CA GLN A 56 -3.22 -8.54 -6.09
C GLN A 56 -2.02 -7.79 -6.66
N ILE A 57 -1.96 -7.63 -7.98
CA ILE A 57 -0.90 -6.88 -8.67
C ILE A 57 -0.93 -5.41 -8.24
N THR A 58 -2.12 -4.79 -8.22
CA THR A 58 -2.28 -3.41 -7.77
C THR A 58 -1.79 -3.23 -6.33
N GLY A 59 -2.10 -4.17 -5.42
CA GLY A 59 -1.61 -4.14 -4.05
C GLY A 59 -0.08 -4.18 -3.96
N ILE A 60 0.57 -5.03 -4.75
CA ILE A 60 2.04 -5.11 -4.80
C ILE A 60 2.64 -3.80 -5.33
N LEU A 61 2.06 -3.22 -6.39
CA LEU A 61 2.52 -1.94 -6.94
C LEU A 61 2.46 -0.83 -5.90
N PHE A 62 1.39 -0.72 -5.12
CA PHE A 62 1.30 0.27 -4.05
C PHE A 62 2.32 0.03 -2.92
N ILE A 63 2.60 -1.23 -2.56
CA ILE A 63 3.64 -1.54 -1.57
C ILE A 63 5.01 -1.06 -2.06
N VAL A 64 5.38 -1.42 -3.29
CA VAL A 64 6.68 -1.04 -3.88
C VAL A 64 6.78 0.47 -4.03
N PHE A 65 5.74 1.12 -4.54
CA PHE A 65 5.73 2.57 -4.75
C PHE A 65 5.78 3.33 -3.42
N GLY A 66 5.01 2.89 -2.42
CA GLY A 66 5.06 3.45 -1.07
C GLY A 66 6.44 3.31 -0.42
N ALA A 67 7.07 2.14 -0.55
CA ALA A 67 8.43 1.93 -0.05
C ALA A 67 9.46 2.83 -0.76
N LEU A 68 9.37 3.00 -2.08
CA LEU A 68 10.24 3.90 -2.84
C LEU A 68 10.07 5.36 -2.39
N ILE A 69 8.85 5.81 -2.13
CA ILE A 69 8.61 7.16 -1.62
C ILE A 69 9.25 7.34 -0.25
N ILE A 70 9.11 6.36 0.67
CA ILE A 70 9.73 6.42 2.00
C ILE A 70 11.25 6.51 1.89
N ILE A 71 11.87 5.62 1.12
CA ILE A 71 13.32 5.60 0.92
C ILE A 71 13.80 6.93 0.31
N SER A 72 13.11 7.43 -0.72
CA SER A 72 13.42 8.71 -1.33
C SER A 72 13.27 9.88 -0.35
N ALA A 73 12.23 9.87 0.48
CA ALA A 73 12.00 10.89 1.49
C ALA A 73 13.11 10.90 2.55
N LEU A 74 13.57 9.74 2.97
CA LEU A 74 14.65 9.62 3.96
C LEU A 74 16.02 9.97 3.38
N SER A 75 16.26 9.73 2.08
CA SER A 75 17.56 9.93 1.44
C SER A 75 17.77 11.31 0.85
N ILE A 76 16.73 11.95 0.31
CA ILE A 76 16.85 13.20 -0.45
C ILE A 76 16.66 14.42 0.46
N PHE A 77 15.72 14.35 1.40
CA PHE A 77 15.39 15.50 2.23
C PHE A 77 16.21 15.51 3.53
N PRO A 78 16.80 16.67 3.91
CA PRO A 78 17.43 16.82 5.24
C PRO A 78 16.39 16.64 6.36
N ASN A 79 16.84 16.24 7.54
CA ASN A 79 15.95 15.94 8.68
C ASN A 79 15.17 17.16 9.18
N GLU A 80 15.71 18.37 8.96
CA GLU A 80 15.04 19.63 9.29
C GLU A 80 13.84 19.93 8.40
N SER A 81 13.80 19.33 7.22
CA SER A 81 12.77 19.62 6.21
C SER A 81 11.43 18.96 6.55
N SER A 82 10.40 19.79 6.70
CA SER A 82 9.01 19.32 6.85
C SER A 82 8.53 18.50 5.64
N TRP A 83 9.09 18.74 4.46
CA TRP A 83 8.75 17.99 3.25
C TRP A 83 9.15 16.51 3.34
N GLY A 84 10.30 16.22 3.94
CA GLY A 84 10.74 14.84 4.17
C GLY A 84 9.76 14.06 5.05
N SER A 85 9.27 14.70 6.12
CA SER A 85 8.27 14.10 7.02
C SER A 85 6.94 13.84 6.31
N ILE A 86 6.45 14.83 5.55
CA ILE A 86 5.19 14.72 4.80
C ILE A 86 5.29 13.59 3.76
N CYS A 87 6.35 13.57 2.95
CA CYS A 87 6.56 12.52 1.95
C CYS A 87 6.70 11.12 2.60
N GLY A 88 7.38 11.01 3.75
CA GLY A 88 7.49 9.77 4.50
C GLY A 88 6.13 9.24 4.97
N ILE A 89 5.29 10.12 5.53
CA ILE A 89 3.92 9.78 5.96
C ILE A 89 3.06 9.36 4.76
N VAL A 90 3.10 10.11 3.66
CA VAL A 90 2.35 9.79 2.43
C VAL A 90 2.79 8.44 1.87
N GLY A 91 4.09 8.17 1.82
CA GLY A 91 4.63 6.86 1.43
C GLY A 91 4.14 5.73 2.33
N GLY A 92 4.09 5.96 3.65
CA GLY A 92 3.55 5.03 4.63
C GLY A 92 2.07 4.72 4.43
N ILE A 93 1.26 5.73 4.12
CA ILE A 93 -0.17 5.56 3.80
C ILE A 93 -0.34 4.72 2.53
N ILE A 94 0.39 5.03 1.46
CA ILE A 94 0.33 4.30 0.19
C ILE A 94 0.74 2.84 0.39
N LEU A 95 1.83 2.58 1.14
CA LEU A 95 2.28 1.24 1.46
C LEU A 95 1.22 0.46 2.25
N THR A 96 0.63 1.07 3.28
CA THR A 96 -0.42 0.46 4.10
C THR A 96 -1.66 0.13 3.27
N LEU A 97 -2.06 1.00 2.33
CA LEU A 97 -3.14 0.74 1.37
C LEU A 97 -2.80 -0.46 0.48
N GLY A 98 -1.56 -0.57 0.01
CA GLY A 98 -1.08 -1.71 -0.75
C GLY A 98 -1.18 -3.03 0.02
N VAL A 99 -0.75 -3.03 1.29
CA VAL A 99 -0.88 -4.17 2.21
C VAL A 99 -2.36 -4.54 2.39
N TYR A 100 -3.23 -3.56 2.63
CA TYR A 100 -4.67 -3.80 2.77
C TYR A 100 -5.27 -4.48 1.54
N LEU A 101 -4.97 -3.97 0.32
CA LEU A 101 -5.45 -4.55 -0.93
C LEU A 101 -4.95 -5.98 -1.13
N ARG A 102 -3.69 -6.24 -0.81
CA ARG A 102 -3.08 -7.57 -0.91
C ARG A 102 -3.70 -8.55 0.08
N VAL A 103 -3.79 -8.15 1.34
CA VAL A 103 -4.34 -8.97 2.43
C VAL A 103 -5.81 -9.28 2.19
N LYS A 104 -6.60 -8.32 1.72
CA LYS A 104 -8.02 -8.51 1.39
C LYS A 104 -8.23 -9.55 0.28
N SER A 105 -7.28 -9.70 -0.65
CA SER A 105 -7.39 -10.69 -1.73
C SER A 105 -6.91 -12.09 -1.32
N VAL A 106 -6.14 -12.21 -0.23
CA VAL A 106 -5.54 -13.48 0.22
C VAL A 106 -6.26 -14.05 1.45
N LEU A 107 -6.62 -13.19 2.40
CA LEU A 107 -7.22 -13.60 3.66
C LEU A 107 -8.74 -13.48 3.63
N LEU A 108 -9.43 -14.58 3.96
CA LEU A 108 -10.89 -14.63 4.01
C LEU A 108 -11.47 -14.01 5.29
N LYS A 109 -10.75 -14.10 6.42
CA LYS A 109 -11.22 -13.61 7.72
C LYS A 109 -10.95 -12.11 7.88
N LYS A 110 -11.98 -11.30 8.07
CA LYS A 110 -11.87 -9.85 8.30
C LYS A 110 -10.96 -9.49 9.49
N SER A 111 -11.02 -10.27 10.56
CA SER A 111 -10.18 -10.06 11.75
C SER A 111 -8.69 -10.16 11.41
N SER A 112 -8.28 -11.17 10.63
CA SER A 112 -6.89 -11.32 10.19
C SER A 112 -6.45 -10.21 9.24
N GLN A 113 -7.38 -9.69 8.41
CA GLN A 113 -7.10 -8.54 7.52
C GLN A 113 -6.78 -7.29 8.33
N ILE A 114 -7.62 -6.98 9.33
CA ILE A 114 -7.42 -5.82 10.21
C ILE A 114 -6.12 -5.98 11.01
N LEU A 115 -5.88 -7.14 11.59
CA LEU A 115 -4.67 -7.41 12.37
C LEU A 115 -3.39 -7.22 11.53
N SER A 116 -3.38 -7.66 10.27
CA SER A 116 -2.24 -7.47 9.36
C SER A 116 -1.99 -6.00 9.04
N VAL A 117 -3.05 -5.21 8.85
CA VAL A 117 -2.92 -3.77 8.59
C VAL A 117 -2.41 -3.04 9.83
N ILE A 118 -2.95 -3.35 11.01
CA ILE A 118 -2.48 -2.78 12.29
C ILE A 118 -1.01 -3.15 12.51
N GLY A 119 -0.63 -4.41 12.29
CA GLY A 119 0.76 -4.84 12.38
C GLY A 119 1.69 -4.07 11.45
N CYS A 120 1.26 -3.84 10.20
CA CYS A 120 2.01 -3.02 9.24
C CYS A 120 2.21 -1.58 9.75
N VAL A 121 1.17 -0.95 10.28
CA VAL A 121 1.25 0.42 10.84
C VAL A 121 2.21 0.47 12.04
N ILE A 122 2.14 -0.52 12.94
CA ILE A 122 3.04 -0.59 14.11
C ILE A 122 4.49 -0.74 13.66
N VAL A 123 4.77 -1.60 12.67
CA VAL A 123 6.11 -1.81 12.11
C VAL A 123 6.64 -0.53 11.48
N LEU A 124 5.85 0.14 10.64
CA LEU A 124 6.24 1.43 10.03
C LEU A 124 6.53 2.50 11.07
N PHE A 125 5.66 2.61 12.08
CA PHE A 125 5.86 3.54 13.17
C PHE A 125 7.15 3.24 13.95
N GLY A 126 7.44 1.97 14.23
CA GLY A 126 8.68 1.53 14.84
C GLY A 126 9.91 1.90 14.00
N ILE A 127 9.87 1.66 12.69
CA ILE A 127 10.95 2.02 11.77
C ILE A 127 11.21 3.53 11.79
N PHE A 128 10.18 4.36 11.70
CA PHE A 128 10.34 5.82 11.73
C PHE A 128 10.91 6.32 13.07
N THR A 129 10.43 5.78 14.19
CA THR A 129 10.95 6.14 15.52
C THR A 129 12.41 5.73 15.71
N ILE A 130 12.78 4.52 15.29
CA ILE A 130 14.15 4.04 15.37
C ILE A 130 15.06 4.84 14.45
N SER A 131 14.61 5.16 13.23
CA SER A 131 15.37 6.00 12.30
C SER A 131 15.67 7.39 12.88
N ASP A 132 14.67 8.03 13.51
CA ASP A 132 14.86 9.32 14.17
C ASP A 132 15.79 9.23 15.38
N TYR A 133 15.66 8.18 16.18
CA TYR A 133 16.53 7.97 17.33
C TYR A 133 18.00 7.81 16.89
N ILE A 134 18.27 7.02 15.85
CA ILE A 134 19.62 6.86 15.28
C ILE A 134 20.11 8.18 14.69
N ALA A 135 19.26 8.95 14.02
CA ALA A 135 19.64 10.24 13.45
C ALA A 135 20.11 11.22 14.54
N VAL A 136 19.45 11.22 15.69
CA VAL A 136 19.83 12.08 16.82
C VAL A 136 21.09 11.59 17.52
N THR A 137 21.19 10.29 17.81
CA THR A 137 22.30 9.73 18.63
C THR A 137 23.60 9.58 17.87
N GLU A 138 23.55 9.09 16.62
CA GLU A 138 24.75 8.76 15.84
C GLU A 138 25.14 9.88 14.88
N PHE A 139 24.14 10.53 14.27
CA PHE A 139 24.40 11.53 13.23
C PHE A 139 24.26 12.97 13.72
N HIS A 140 23.87 13.19 14.98
CA HIS A 140 23.67 14.52 15.56
C HIS A 140 22.75 15.40 14.70
N GLN A 141 21.66 14.80 14.20
CA GLN A 141 20.66 15.48 13.39
C GLN A 141 19.35 15.59 14.17
N VAL A 142 18.59 16.65 13.92
CA VAL A 142 17.27 16.81 14.54
C VAL A 142 16.28 15.73 14.14
N PRO A 143 15.34 15.32 15.00
CA PRO A 143 14.38 14.31 14.67
C PRO A 143 13.42 14.82 13.59
N ARG A 144 13.15 13.99 12.61
CA ARG A 144 12.28 14.29 11.46
C ARG A 144 10.80 14.27 11.84
N PHE A 145 10.40 13.29 12.66
CA PHE A 145 9.00 13.08 13.06
C PHE A 145 8.67 13.64 14.44
N SER A 146 9.00 14.92 14.66
CA SER A 146 8.57 15.66 15.86
C SER A 146 7.12 16.16 15.66
N TYR A 147 6.26 15.98 16.67
CA TYR A 147 4.88 16.46 16.63
C TYR A 147 4.73 17.91 17.11
N ALA A 148 5.70 18.42 17.84
CA ALA A 148 5.72 19.81 18.29
C ALA A 148 7.15 20.34 18.32
N LYS A 149 7.32 21.63 17.99
CA LYS A 149 8.57 22.37 18.11
C LYS A 149 8.30 23.60 18.98
N SER A 150 9.14 23.81 20.00
CA SER A 150 9.11 25.00 20.85
C SER A 150 10.39 25.77 20.64
N TYR A 151 10.27 27.08 20.37
CA TYR A 151 11.40 27.94 20.07
C TYR A 151 11.67 28.84 21.27
N GLY A 152 12.89 28.79 21.87
CA GLY A 152 13.45 29.71 22.82
C GLY A 152 14.50 30.63 22.19
N GLU A 153 15.16 31.50 22.99
CA GLU A 153 16.15 32.45 22.46
C GLU A 153 17.36 31.75 21.81
N ASP A 154 17.90 30.68 22.42
CA ASP A 154 19.05 29.91 21.91
C ASP A 154 18.79 28.40 21.92
N VAL A 155 17.55 27.97 22.07
CA VAL A 155 17.19 26.58 22.25
C VAL A 155 15.93 26.26 21.45
N VAL A 156 15.94 25.17 20.71
CA VAL A 156 14.76 24.60 20.05
C VAL A 156 14.48 23.22 20.63
N GLU A 157 13.29 23.04 21.18
CA GLU A 157 12.84 21.75 21.67
C GLU A 157 12.02 21.03 20.60
N HIS A 158 12.45 19.83 20.23
CA HIS A 158 11.74 18.94 19.32
C HIS A 158 11.08 17.82 20.14
N LYS A 159 9.75 17.84 20.25
CA LYS A 159 9.00 16.82 20.99
C LYS A 159 8.64 15.67 20.08
N THR A 160 9.19 14.49 20.36
CA THR A 160 8.80 13.22 19.74
C THR A 160 7.90 12.44 20.69
N LEU A 161 7.36 11.31 20.26
CA LEU A 161 6.42 10.54 21.08
C LEU A 161 7.06 9.91 22.34
N PHE A 162 8.35 9.60 22.30
CA PHE A 162 9.06 8.86 23.35
C PHE A 162 10.16 9.67 24.06
N TYR A 163 10.65 10.74 23.44
CA TYR A 163 11.74 11.56 23.96
C TYR A 163 11.62 13.00 23.43
N THR A 164 12.29 13.91 24.09
CA THR A 164 12.42 15.30 23.63
C THR A 164 13.87 15.56 23.28
N VAL A 165 14.11 16.20 22.15
CA VAL A 165 15.45 16.62 21.73
C VAL A 165 15.57 18.11 21.93
N ILE A 166 16.59 18.51 22.65
CA ILE A 166 16.96 19.91 22.92
C ILE A 166 18.10 20.25 21.98
N GLN A 167 17.85 21.12 21.02
CA GLN A 167 18.84 21.68 20.11
C GLN A 167 19.30 23.03 20.68
N LYS A 168 20.56 23.13 21.08
CA LYS A 168 21.17 24.35 21.59
C LYS A 168 21.95 25.03 20.47
N ASN A 169 21.89 26.36 20.41
CA ASN A 169 22.55 27.21 19.40
C ASN A 169 22.27 26.79 17.96
N PRO A 170 21.02 26.69 17.51
CA PRO A 170 20.68 26.18 16.18
C PRO A 170 21.33 27.01 15.08
N GLY A 171 21.95 26.33 14.10
CA GLY A 171 22.61 26.97 12.94
C GLY A 171 23.96 27.62 13.22
N THR A 172 24.59 27.40 14.38
CA THR A 172 25.93 27.86 14.70
C THR A 172 26.95 26.72 14.72
N GLU A 173 28.24 27.03 14.68
CA GLU A 173 29.33 26.02 14.81
C GLU A 173 29.31 25.28 16.16
N ASN A 174 28.66 25.86 17.18
CA ASN A 174 28.51 25.30 18.52
C ASN A 174 27.15 24.63 18.75
N GLU A 175 26.49 24.22 17.69
CA GLU A 175 25.24 23.48 17.78
C GLU A 175 25.43 22.14 18.48
N SER A 176 24.59 21.84 19.45
CA SER A 176 24.58 20.58 20.17
C SER A 176 23.17 20.05 20.37
N LEU A 177 23.02 18.74 20.31
CA LEU A 177 21.76 18.04 20.49
C LEU A 177 21.82 17.20 21.77
N GLU A 178 20.86 17.38 22.64
CA GLU A 178 20.72 16.61 23.88
C GLU A 178 19.35 15.94 23.93
N ILE A 179 19.30 14.68 24.37
CA ILE A 179 18.05 13.97 24.57
C ILE A 179 17.59 14.18 26.02
N ALA A 180 16.46 14.84 26.19
CA ALA A 180 15.77 14.91 27.46
C ALA A 180 14.68 13.83 27.52
N LYS A 181 14.63 13.10 28.63
CA LYS A 181 13.58 12.11 28.90
C LYS A 181 12.32 12.76 29.41
#